data_f8b6aa154da1e253fc5081d82ab86f22
#
_entry.id   f8b6aa154da1e253fc5081d82ab86f22
#
_cell.length_a   1.000
_cell.length_b   1.000
_cell.length_c   1.000
_cell.angle_alpha   90.00
_cell.angle_beta   90.00
_cell.angle_gamma   90.00
#
_symmetry.space_group_name_H-M   'P 1'
#
loop_
_entity.id
_entity.type
_entity.pdbx_description
1 polymer ?
#
loop_
_entity_poly.entity_id
_entity_poly.type
_entity_poly.pdbx_seq_one_letter_code
_entity_poly.pdbx_strand_id
1 'polypeptide(L)'
;QVMQTGSSTYDLGVHGGGTLVLKGTSAAPALDYRNVAVGSAGTLRIEAIGHEAGDSNTSLNVGSIDFQSGSTTEFVYNLSASDPFGSAMLTADSITIGNGAGFSLANMEGNTGLGTYDNLDGVVLMTADTIDGLTEGESISVGTSGLFAVYYKDATMSRKGNHIVLNATVQQDNIFTPAVNSHNSGAGSELLWEAKNNLDATSQLGQAMHSISTMITGDNPDLAGASRALAAVAGSTVNALGT
;
A
#
# COMPACT_ATOMS: atom_id res chain seq x y z
N GLN A 1 11.02 15.25 -5.53
CA GLN A 1 10.29 14.68 -6.68
C GLN A 1 11.22 14.72 -7.88
N VAL A 2 11.66 13.57 -8.37
CA VAL A 2 12.39 13.48 -9.63
C VAL A 2 11.36 13.12 -10.70
N MET A 3 11.06 14.06 -11.58
CA MET A 3 10.26 13.82 -12.78
C MET A 3 11.22 13.59 -13.94
N GLN A 4 11.12 12.43 -14.57
CA GLN A 4 11.93 12.11 -15.73
C GLN A 4 11.06 11.68 -16.91
N THR A 5 11.36 12.27 -18.06
CA THR A 5 10.80 11.90 -19.36
C THR A 5 11.93 11.32 -20.19
N GLY A 6 12.00 10.00 -20.33
CA GLY A 6 12.97 9.30 -21.18
C GLY A 6 13.75 8.20 -20.46
N SER A 7 14.30 7.27 -21.23
CA SER A 7 15.23 6.24 -20.74
C SER A 7 16.45 6.89 -20.09
N SER A 8 16.70 6.59 -18.82
CA SER A 8 17.82 7.18 -18.10
C SER A 8 18.74 6.12 -17.50
N THR A 9 20.03 6.44 -17.59
CA THR A 9 21.13 5.65 -17.02
C THR A 9 21.54 6.16 -15.64
N TYR A 10 20.61 6.73 -14.86
CA TYR A 10 20.94 7.33 -13.57
C TYR A 10 20.82 6.33 -12.44
N ASP A 11 21.72 6.49 -11.47
CA ASP A 11 21.66 5.81 -10.20
C ASP A 11 20.88 6.68 -9.20
N LEU A 12 19.99 6.07 -8.43
CA LEU A 12 19.24 6.73 -7.37
C LEU A 12 19.59 6.13 -6.01
N GLY A 13 19.63 6.99 -5.00
CA GLY A 13 19.82 6.57 -3.63
C GLY A 13 18.97 7.37 -2.66
N VAL A 14 18.47 6.71 -1.62
CA VAL A 14 17.79 7.35 -0.50
C VAL A 14 18.37 6.84 0.81
N HIS A 15 18.74 7.75 1.72
CA HIS A 15 19.44 7.42 2.97
C HIS A 15 19.00 8.36 4.10
N GLY A 16 19.26 7.97 5.34
CA GLY A 16 19.30 8.87 6.49
C GLY A 16 17.99 9.62 6.79
N GLY A 17 16.86 8.93 6.77
CA GLY A 17 15.54 9.53 7.05
C GLY A 17 14.91 10.26 5.85
N GLY A 18 15.55 10.24 4.69
CA GLY A 18 14.98 10.75 3.45
C GLY A 18 13.92 9.81 2.88
N THR A 19 12.95 10.39 2.13
CA THR A 19 11.95 9.64 1.37
C THR A 19 12.09 9.92 -0.11
N LEU A 20 12.23 8.87 -0.91
CA LEU A 20 12.18 8.92 -2.37
C LEU A 20 10.83 8.36 -2.82
N VAL A 21 10.06 9.17 -3.54
CA VAL A 21 8.79 8.74 -4.12
C VAL A 21 8.96 8.56 -5.62
N LEU A 22 8.74 7.35 -6.11
CA LEU A 22 8.72 7.02 -7.53
C LEU A 22 7.26 6.87 -7.96
N LYS A 23 6.81 7.85 -8.74
CA LYS A 23 5.47 7.88 -9.34
C LYS A 23 5.60 7.76 -10.84
N GLY A 24 4.84 6.87 -11.44
CA GLY A 24 4.54 6.98 -12.84
C GLY A 24 3.29 7.82 -13.11
N THR A 25 3.14 8.18 -14.35
CA THR A 25 1.91 8.78 -14.87
C THR A 25 1.47 7.97 -16.07
N SER A 26 0.17 7.92 -16.34
CA SER A 26 -0.40 7.25 -17.52
C SER A 26 0.20 7.72 -18.86
N ALA A 27 0.86 8.87 -18.87
CA ALA A 27 1.52 9.45 -20.05
C ALA A 27 3.03 9.15 -20.12
N ALA A 28 3.64 8.55 -19.10
CA ALA A 28 5.05 8.21 -19.09
C ALA A 28 5.23 6.71 -19.06
N PRO A 29 5.90 6.11 -20.06
CA PRO A 29 6.28 4.70 -19.99
C PRO A 29 7.16 4.46 -18.77
N ALA A 30 7.35 3.19 -18.42
CA ALA A 30 8.13 2.71 -17.31
C ALA A 30 9.31 3.63 -16.94
N LEU A 31 9.44 3.92 -15.64
CA LEU A 31 10.62 4.64 -15.15
C LEU A 31 11.79 3.68 -15.18
N ASP A 32 12.74 3.93 -16.07
CA ASP A 32 13.93 3.10 -16.24
C ASP A 32 15.10 3.74 -15.48
N TYR A 33 15.60 3.05 -14.46
CA TYR A 33 16.82 3.45 -13.74
C TYR A 33 17.87 2.35 -13.83
N ARG A 34 19.14 2.73 -13.76
CA ARG A 34 20.22 1.73 -13.77
C ARG A 34 20.34 1.04 -12.43
N ASN A 35 20.49 1.80 -11.35
CA ASN A 35 20.60 1.27 -10.01
C ASN A 35 19.78 2.09 -9.03
N VAL A 36 19.12 1.42 -8.07
CA VAL A 36 18.41 2.04 -6.97
C VAL A 36 18.96 1.48 -5.66
N ALA A 37 19.37 2.34 -4.74
CA ALA A 37 19.80 1.94 -3.41
C ALA A 37 18.90 2.57 -2.35
N VAL A 38 18.29 1.72 -1.50
CA VAL A 38 17.50 2.15 -0.35
C VAL A 38 18.32 1.87 0.90
N GLY A 39 19.04 2.89 1.36
CA GLY A 39 19.96 2.79 2.48
C GLY A 39 19.27 2.78 3.83
N SER A 40 20.03 2.47 4.87
CA SER A 40 19.54 2.45 6.25
C SER A 40 18.82 3.76 6.62
N ALA A 41 17.65 3.63 7.26
CA ALA A 41 16.71 4.71 7.58
C ALA A 41 16.20 5.53 6.36
N GLY A 42 16.48 5.08 5.14
CA GLY A 42 15.87 5.63 3.93
C GLY A 42 14.52 4.97 3.66
N THR A 43 13.60 5.73 3.07
CA THR A 43 12.29 5.26 2.65
C THR A 43 12.14 5.37 1.14
N LEU A 44 11.84 4.26 0.47
CA LEU A 44 11.41 4.24 -0.91
C LEU A 44 9.89 4.04 -0.95
N ARG A 45 9.19 4.91 -1.66
CA ARG A 45 7.76 4.76 -1.92
C ARG A 45 7.55 4.57 -3.41
N ILE A 46 7.01 3.41 -3.78
CA ILE A 46 6.67 3.06 -5.18
C ILE A 46 5.16 3.17 -5.30
N GLU A 47 4.69 4.16 -6.04
CA GLU A 47 3.26 4.33 -6.30
C GLU A 47 2.88 3.62 -7.59
N ALA A 48 1.80 2.83 -7.53
CA ALA A 48 1.27 2.12 -8.69
C ALA A 48 1.01 3.09 -9.84
N ILE A 49 1.71 2.84 -10.94
CA ILE A 49 1.74 3.70 -12.09
C ILE A 49 0.68 3.19 -13.06
N GLY A 50 -0.36 3.99 -13.32
CA GLY A 50 -1.27 3.72 -14.43
C GLY A 50 -2.24 2.56 -14.23
N HIS A 51 -2.79 2.37 -13.05
CA HIS A 51 -3.88 1.41 -12.80
C HIS A 51 -5.27 2.05 -13.04
N GLU A 52 -5.43 2.81 -14.11
CA GLU A 52 -6.76 3.19 -14.56
C GLU A 52 -7.33 2.10 -15.48
N ALA A 53 -8.64 1.99 -15.53
CA ALA A 53 -9.30 0.99 -16.38
C ALA A 53 -8.84 1.14 -17.84
N GLY A 54 -8.10 0.16 -18.34
CA GLY A 54 -7.56 0.14 -19.71
C GLY A 54 -6.07 0.44 -19.84
N ASP A 55 -5.37 0.83 -18.78
CA ASP A 55 -3.92 1.01 -18.79
C ASP A 55 -3.20 -0.30 -18.50
N SER A 56 -2.23 -0.63 -19.35
CA SER A 56 -1.27 -1.70 -19.06
C SER A 56 -0.45 -1.27 -17.84
N ASN A 57 -0.44 -2.09 -16.81
CA ASN A 57 0.33 -1.89 -15.59
C ASN A 57 1.78 -1.56 -15.92
N THR A 58 2.23 -0.38 -15.52
CA THR A 58 3.61 0.03 -15.71
C THR A 58 4.40 -0.25 -14.44
N SER A 59 5.25 -1.28 -14.50
CA SER A 59 6.22 -1.57 -13.45
C SER A 59 7.31 -0.49 -13.41
N LEU A 60 7.88 -0.26 -12.23
CA LEU A 60 9.17 0.40 -12.11
C LEU A 60 10.24 -0.57 -12.66
N ASN A 61 10.99 -0.16 -13.68
CA ASN A 61 12.08 -0.96 -14.23
C ASN A 61 13.43 -0.41 -13.75
N VAL A 62 14.27 -1.29 -13.23
CA VAL A 62 15.63 -0.94 -12.76
C VAL A 62 16.62 -2.02 -13.17
N GLY A 63 17.88 -1.64 -13.41
CA GLY A 63 18.93 -2.64 -13.60
C GLY A 63 19.21 -3.37 -12.29
N SER A 64 19.39 -2.64 -11.19
CA SER A 64 19.51 -3.27 -9.87
C SER A 64 18.79 -2.47 -8.79
N ILE A 65 18.29 -3.18 -7.76
CA ILE A 65 17.81 -2.54 -6.54
C ILE A 65 18.40 -3.22 -5.31
N ASP A 66 18.88 -2.41 -4.36
CA ASP A 66 19.43 -2.84 -3.08
C ASP A 66 18.62 -2.25 -1.93
N PHE A 67 17.85 -3.10 -1.25
CA PHE A 67 17.13 -2.79 -0.02
C PHE A 67 18.03 -3.10 1.17
N GLN A 68 18.78 -2.12 1.65
CA GLN A 68 19.74 -2.31 2.74
C GLN A 68 19.06 -2.55 4.09
N SER A 69 19.79 -3.11 5.02
CA SER A 69 19.33 -3.31 6.40
C SER A 69 18.83 -2.00 7.02
N GLY A 70 17.64 -2.03 7.63
CA GLY A 70 17.00 -0.85 8.23
C GLY A 70 16.43 0.15 7.23
N SER A 71 16.37 -0.18 5.94
CA SER A 71 15.59 0.55 4.94
C SER A 71 14.09 0.25 5.08
N THR A 72 13.26 1.11 4.52
CA THR A 72 11.81 0.90 4.40
C THR A 72 11.38 1.06 2.96
N THR A 73 10.56 0.14 2.45
CA THR A 73 9.95 0.27 1.12
C THR A 73 8.44 0.12 1.24
N GLU A 74 7.72 1.11 0.74
CA GLU A 74 6.26 1.12 0.71
C GLU A 74 5.78 0.96 -0.74
N PHE A 75 4.98 -0.08 -0.97
CA PHE A 75 4.27 -0.31 -2.23
C PHE A 75 2.84 0.24 -2.11
N VAL A 76 2.51 1.19 -2.98
CA VAL A 76 1.24 1.92 -2.93
C VAL A 76 0.37 1.49 -4.09
N TYR A 77 -0.67 0.75 -3.80
CA TYR A 77 -1.61 0.24 -4.79
C TYR A 77 -2.78 1.19 -5.04
N ASN A 78 -3.27 1.21 -6.27
CA ASN A 78 -4.57 1.77 -6.58
C ASN A 78 -5.63 0.68 -6.43
N LEU A 79 -6.20 0.53 -5.23
CA LEU A 79 -7.23 -0.47 -4.95
C LEU A 79 -8.57 -0.20 -5.69
N SER A 80 -8.74 0.99 -6.30
CA SER A 80 -9.91 1.31 -7.15
C SER A 80 -9.75 0.82 -8.60
N ALA A 81 -8.57 0.33 -8.97
CA ALA A 81 -8.35 -0.21 -10.30
C ALA A 81 -9.15 -1.51 -10.52
N SER A 82 -9.47 -1.81 -11.77
CA SER A 82 -10.18 -3.04 -12.15
C SER A 82 -9.38 -4.30 -11.85
N ASP A 83 -8.06 -4.20 -11.84
CA ASP A 83 -7.11 -5.26 -11.49
C ASP A 83 -5.91 -4.65 -10.75
N PRO A 84 -6.05 -4.35 -9.45
CA PRO A 84 -5.01 -3.67 -8.69
C PRO A 84 -3.73 -4.50 -8.52
N PHE A 85 -3.80 -5.80 -8.75
CA PHE A 85 -2.70 -6.74 -8.53
C PHE A 85 -2.24 -7.46 -9.81
N GLY A 86 -2.68 -7.03 -10.97
CA GLY A 86 -2.49 -7.72 -12.25
C GLY A 86 -1.06 -7.73 -12.78
N SER A 87 -0.14 -6.92 -12.22
CA SER A 87 1.27 -6.93 -12.61
C SER A 87 2.21 -6.59 -11.47
N ALA A 88 3.49 -6.96 -11.64
CA ALA A 88 4.55 -6.62 -10.72
C ALA A 88 4.70 -5.10 -10.57
N MET A 89 4.91 -4.64 -9.33
CA MET A 89 5.20 -3.24 -9.03
C MET A 89 6.63 -2.83 -9.42
N LEU A 90 7.54 -3.81 -9.46
CA LEU A 90 8.95 -3.61 -9.76
C LEU A 90 9.49 -4.76 -10.61
N THR A 91 10.27 -4.41 -11.63
CA THR A 91 11.05 -5.35 -12.45
C THR A 91 12.51 -4.92 -12.42
N ALA A 92 13.43 -5.85 -12.19
CA ALA A 92 14.86 -5.59 -12.12
C ALA A 92 15.67 -6.71 -12.80
N ASP A 93 16.94 -6.42 -13.15
CA ASP A 93 17.90 -7.47 -13.48
C ASP A 93 18.35 -8.17 -12.17
N SER A 94 18.52 -7.39 -11.09
CA SER A 94 18.86 -7.94 -9.78
C SER A 94 18.18 -7.21 -8.61
N ILE A 95 17.76 -8.02 -7.60
CA ILE A 95 17.22 -7.54 -6.33
C ILE A 95 18.08 -8.08 -5.20
N THR A 96 18.54 -7.21 -4.32
CA THR A 96 19.19 -7.57 -3.06
C THR A 96 18.33 -7.12 -1.88
N ILE A 97 18.05 -8.03 -0.94
CA ILE A 97 17.26 -7.75 0.27
C ILE A 97 18.17 -7.93 1.48
N GLY A 98 18.53 -6.82 2.11
CA GLY A 98 19.30 -6.81 3.35
C GLY A 98 18.47 -7.32 4.53
N ASN A 99 19.14 -8.04 5.44
CA ASN A 99 18.48 -8.51 6.66
C ASN A 99 17.96 -7.32 7.48
N GLY A 100 16.63 -7.31 7.78
CA GLY A 100 15.96 -6.21 8.46
C GLY A 100 15.54 -5.06 7.56
N ALA A 101 15.55 -5.23 6.24
CA ALA A 101 14.81 -4.35 5.34
C ALA A 101 13.30 -4.50 5.60
N GLY A 102 12.61 -3.37 5.80
CA GLY A 102 11.17 -3.31 6.06
C GLY A 102 10.36 -3.09 4.79
N PHE A 103 9.20 -3.73 4.70
CA PHE A 103 8.28 -3.58 3.57
C PHE A 103 6.85 -3.30 4.08
N SER A 104 6.12 -2.46 3.36
CA SER A 104 4.74 -2.16 3.68
C SER A 104 3.89 -1.96 2.42
N LEU A 105 2.58 -2.12 2.59
CA LEU A 105 1.57 -1.93 1.57
C LEU A 105 0.63 -0.82 1.99
N ALA A 106 0.33 0.08 1.08
CA ALA A 106 -0.59 1.17 1.29
C ALA A 106 -1.53 1.34 0.08
N ASN A 107 -2.60 2.07 0.27
CA ASN A 107 -3.46 2.52 -0.81
C ASN A 107 -3.09 3.94 -1.25
N MET A 108 -3.24 4.21 -2.54
CA MET A 108 -3.01 5.53 -3.12
C MET A 108 -4.00 6.55 -2.53
N GLU A 109 -3.52 7.75 -2.20
CA GLU A 109 -4.37 8.84 -1.73
C GLU A 109 -5.44 9.20 -2.76
N GLY A 110 -6.66 9.41 -2.27
CA GLY A 110 -7.82 9.75 -3.13
C GLY A 110 -8.50 8.55 -3.77
N ASN A 111 -7.91 7.35 -3.66
CA ASN A 111 -8.48 6.11 -4.15
C ASN A 111 -8.96 5.27 -2.96
N THR A 112 -10.22 5.00 -2.91
CA THR A 112 -10.84 4.32 -1.78
C THR A 112 -11.19 2.90 -2.11
N GLY A 113 -10.52 2.19 -2.91
CA GLY A 113 -10.71 0.78 -3.22
C GLY A 113 -12.03 0.20 -2.73
N LEU A 114 -13.04 0.17 -3.56
CA LEU A 114 -14.33 -0.36 -3.18
C LEU A 114 -14.59 -1.62 -3.97
N GLY A 115 -14.53 -2.72 -3.31
CA GLY A 115 -14.78 -4.00 -3.95
C GLY A 115 -14.84 -5.13 -2.94
N THR A 116 -15.31 -6.26 -3.41
CA THR A 116 -15.12 -7.53 -2.72
C THR A 116 -13.73 -8.03 -3.08
N TYR A 117 -12.89 -8.21 -2.10
CA TYR A 117 -11.53 -8.71 -2.29
C TYR A 117 -11.44 -10.15 -1.82
N ASP A 118 -10.71 -10.97 -2.58
CA ASP A 118 -10.30 -12.31 -2.21
C ASP A 118 -8.93 -12.28 -1.53
N ASN A 119 -8.54 -13.38 -0.89
CA ASN A 119 -7.19 -13.54 -0.37
C ASN A 119 -6.18 -13.35 -1.51
N LEU A 120 -5.09 -12.67 -1.21
CA LEU A 120 -3.95 -12.59 -2.13
C LEU A 120 -3.12 -13.87 -1.95
N ASP A 121 -2.97 -14.64 -3.02
CA ASP A 121 -2.20 -15.88 -3.04
C ASP A 121 -1.23 -15.87 -4.22
N GLY A 122 0.02 -15.60 -3.94
CA GLY A 122 1.08 -15.61 -4.92
C GLY A 122 1.02 -14.47 -5.93
N VAL A 123 0.46 -13.31 -5.56
CA VAL A 123 0.46 -12.11 -6.40
C VAL A 123 1.90 -11.65 -6.63
N VAL A 124 2.31 -11.46 -7.88
CA VAL A 124 3.68 -11.04 -8.20
C VAL A 124 3.87 -9.57 -7.81
N LEU A 125 4.66 -9.33 -6.77
CA LEU A 125 5.03 -8.00 -6.31
C LEU A 125 6.25 -7.45 -7.05
N MET A 126 7.29 -8.28 -7.17
CA MET A 126 8.54 -7.93 -7.85
C MET A 126 9.03 -9.10 -8.71
N THR A 127 9.75 -8.76 -9.79
CA THR A 127 10.38 -9.76 -10.68
C THR A 127 11.84 -9.38 -10.91
N ALA A 128 12.74 -10.36 -10.88
CA ALA A 128 14.15 -10.13 -11.22
C ALA A 128 14.82 -11.39 -11.77
N ASP A 129 15.88 -11.21 -12.58
CA ASP A 129 16.68 -12.33 -13.06
C ASP A 129 17.46 -12.98 -11.91
N THR A 130 17.92 -12.17 -10.93
CA THR A 130 18.57 -12.64 -9.72
C THR A 130 17.97 -12.00 -8.46
N ILE A 131 17.79 -12.81 -7.41
CA ILE A 131 17.28 -12.36 -6.11
C ILE A 131 18.23 -12.88 -5.02
N ASP A 132 18.84 -11.95 -4.28
CA ASP A 132 19.74 -12.24 -3.18
C ASP A 132 19.13 -11.76 -1.84
N GLY A 133 19.49 -12.43 -0.74
CA GLY A 133 19.04 -12.07 0.62
C GLY A 133 17.66 -12.57 0.99
N LEU A 134 16.98 -13.28 0.09
CA LEU A 134 15.72 -13.98 0.36
C LEU A 134 15.80 -15.37 -0.29
N THR A 135 15.77 -16.43 0.52
CA THR A 135 15.85 -17.80 0.02
C THR A 135 14.50 -18.29 -0.49
N GLU A 136 14.52 -19.31 -1.36
CA GLU A 136 13.28 -19.91 -1.89
C GLU A 136 12.39 -20.43 -0.76
N GLY A 137 11.13 -19.96 -0.75
CA GLY A 137 10.14 -20.32 0.26
C GLY A 137 10.28 -19.57 1.60
N GLU A 138 11.32 -18.77 1.81
CA GLU A 138 11.42 -17.88 2.95
C GLU A 138 10.38 -16.76 2.86
N SER A 139 9.78 -16.41 4.00
CA SER A 139 8.76 -15.37 4.09
C SER A 139 9.20 -14.20 4.96
N ILE A 140 8.94 -12.98 4.50
CA ILE A 140 9.10 -11.74 5.25
C ILE A 140 7.72 -11.16 5.51
N SER A 141 7.46 -10.74 6.77
CA SER A 141 6.24 -10.01 7.10
C SER A 141 6.22 -8.65 6.41
N VAL A 142 5.05 -8.27 5.90
CA VAL A 142 4.82 -6.99 5.23
C VAL A 142 3.80 -6.20 6.02
N GLY A 143 4.13 -4.97 6.38
CA GLY A 143 3.19 -4.06 7.06
C GLY A 143 2.03 -3.70 6.13
N THR A 144 0.86 -3.41 6.72
CA THR A 144 -0.28 -2.86 5.99
C THR A 144 -0.73 -1.57 6.66
N SER A 145 -1.09 -0.56 5.88
CA SER A 145 -1.52 0.73 6.40
C SER A 145 -2.73 1.30 5.66
N GLY A 146 -3.43 2.24 6.30
CA GLY A 146 -4.58 2.93 5.74
C GLY A 146 -5.67 1.96 5.27
N LEU A 147 -6.21 2.21 4.08
CA LEU A 147 -7.26 1.36 3.51
C LEU A 147 -6.79 -0.04 3.17
N PHE A 148 -5.48 -0.25 2.90
CA PHE A 148 -4.99 -1.59 2.66
C PHE A 148 -5.25 -2.49 3.89
N ALA A 149 -5.04 -1.97 5.10
CA ALA A 149 -5.32 -2.67 6.35
C ALA A 149 -6.82 -2.90 6.63
N VAL A 150 -7.72 -2.13 5.99
CA VAL A 150 -9.17 -2.38 6.06
C VAL A 150 -9.56 -3.66 5.34
N TYR A 151 -8.85 -3.97 4.24
CA TYR A 151 -9.18 -5.13 3.40
C TYR A 151 -8.31 -6.34 3.64
N TYR A 152 -7.07 -6.16 4.11
CA TYR A 152 -6.08 -7.23 4.22
C TYR A 152 -5.33 -7.23 5.55
N LYS A 153 -5.00 -8.41 6.03
CA LYS A 153 -4.13 -8.68 7.19
C LYS A 153 -3.14 -9.79 6.88
N ASP A 154 -2.19 -10.00 7.79
CA ASP A 154 -1.20 -11.09 7.73
C ASP A 154 -0.44 -11.11 6.40
N ALA A 155 -0.12 -9.92 5.88
CA ALA A 155 0.59 -9.80 4.63
C ALA A 155 2.04 -10.31 4.77
N THR A 156 2.44 -11.12 3.80
CA THR A 156 3.80 -11.65 3.70
C THR A 156 4.28 -11.59 2.26
N MET A 157 5.57 -11.45 2.07
CA MET A 157 6.19 -11.68 0.78
C MET A 157 7.16 -12.85 0.86
N SER A 158 7.27 -13.64 -0.21
CA SER A 158 8.16 -14.79 -0.30
C SER A 158 8.76 -14.92 -1.69
N ARG A 159 9.93 -15.58 -1.76
CA ARG A 159 10.55 -15.88 -3.05
C ARG A 159 9.91 -17.10 -3.70
N LYS A 160 9.62 -17.00 -5.00
CA LYS A 160 9.15 -18.08 -5.84
C LYS A 160 9.86 -18.00 -7.21
N GLY A 161 10.96 -18.71 -7.33
CA GLY A 161 11.83 -18.64 -8.51
C GLY A 161 12.46 -17.25 -8.69
N ASN A 162 12.16 -16.60 -9.80
CA ASN A 162 12.60 -15.24 -10.15
C ASN A 162 11.55 -14.15 -9.75
N HIS A 163 10.56 -14.51 -8.92
CA HIS A 163 9.53 -13.60 -8.43
C HIS A 163 9.61 -13.47 -6.90
N ILE A 164 9.25 -12.29 -6.42
CA ILE A 164 8.83 -12.08 -5.04
C ILE A 164 7.32 -11.91 -5.08
N VAL A 165 6.62 -12.82 -4.41
CA VAL A 165 5.17 -12.88 -4.41
C VAL A 165 4.60 -12.42 -3.08
N LEU A 166 3.45 -11.77 -3.16
CA LEU A 166 2.67 -11.28 -2.04
C LEU A 166 1.56 -12.27 -1.71
N ASN A 167 1.39 -12.55 -0.43
CA ASN A 167 0.24 -13.25 0.12
C ASN A 167 -0.38 -12.39 1.21
N ALA A 168 -1.70 -12.34 1.28
CA ALA A 168 -2.41 -11.65 2.35
C ALA A 168 -3.80 -12.24 2.53
N THR A 169 -4.30 -12.21 3.75
CA THR A 169 -5.63 -12.71 4.09
C THR A 169 -6.63 -11.57 4.14
N VAL A 170 -7.83 -11.79 3.63
CA VAL A 170 -8.92 -10.81 3.74
C VAL A 170 -9.20 -10.51 5.22
N GLN A 171 -9.29 -9.23 5.55
CA GLN A 171 -9.56 -8.77 6.90
C GLN A 171 -11.01 -9.07 7.30
N GLN A 172 -11.18 -9.91 8.32
CA GLN A 172 -12.47 -10.30 8.87
C GLN A 172 -12.83 -9.52 10.14
N ASP A 173 -11.84 -8.98 10.83
CA ASP A 173 -12.02 -8.27 12.08
C ASP A 173 -12.23 -6.77 11.85
N ASN A 174 -13.14 -6.15 12.57
CA ASN A 174 -13.37 -4.72 12.48
C ASN A 174 -12.17 -3.94 13.04
N ILE A 175 -11.36 -3.38 12.16
CA ILE A 175 -10.12 -2.65 12.50
C ILE A 175 -10.37 -1.35 13.27
N PHE A 176 -11.60 -0.83 13.27
CA PHE A 176 -11.95 0.40 13.98
C PHE A 176 -12.20 0.17 15.48
N THR A 177 -12.36 -1.08 15.90
CA THR A 177 -12.62 -1.46 17.30
C THR A 177 -11.66 -0.86 18.31
N PRO A 178 -10.34 -0.78 18.10
CA PRO A 178 -9.41 -0.18 19.04
C PRO A 178 -9.67 1.30 19.35
N ALA A 179 -10.32 2.03 18.45
CA ALA A 179 -10.66 3.43 18.62
C ALA A 179 -12.04 3.65 19.29
N VAL A 180 -12.78 2.59 19.60
CA VAL A 180 -14.10 2.69 20.23
C VAL A 180 -13.95 3.00 21.72
N ASN A 181 -14.38 4.19 22.13
CA ASN A 181 -14.37 4.61 23.54
C ASN A 181 -15.71 5.19 24.03
N SER A 182 -16.73 5.19 23.17
CA SER A 182 -18.07 5.67 23.48
C SER A 182 -19.12 4.91 22.65
N HIS A 183 -20.39 5.05 23.01
CA HIS A 183 -21.50 4.46 22.25
C HIS A 183 -21.52 4.99 20.80
N ASN A 184 -21.32 6.29 20.62
CA ASN A 184 -21.34 6.90 19.30
C ASN A 184 -20.14 6.47 18.44
N SER A 185 -18.93 6.33 19.02
CA SER A 185 -17.78 5.83 18.27
C SER A 185 -17.96 4.34 17.91
N GLY A 186 -18.64 3.56 18.75
CA GLY A 186 -19.04 2.18 18.45
C GLY A 186 -19.98 2.11 17.23
N ALA A 187 -21.03 2.90 17.23
CA ALA A 187 -21.99 2.95 16.11
C ALA A 187 -21.32 3.40 14.80
N GLY A 188 -20.39 4.38 14.84
CA GLY A 188 -19.61 4.80 13.69
C GLY A 188 -18.64 3.74 13.18
N SER A 189 -18.02 2.98 14.09
CA SER A 189 -17.15 1.84 13.79
C SER A 189 -17.93 0.74 13.03
N GLU A 190 -19.09 0.34 13.53
CA GLU A 190 -19.93 -0.68 12.89
C GLU A 190 -20.42 -0.22 11.52
N LEU A 191 -20.88 1.04 11.42
CA LEU A 191 -21.35 1.61 10.15
C LEU A 191 -20.25 1.59 9.07
N LEU A 192 -19.05 2.04 9.38
CA LEU A 192 -17.94 2.02 8.41
C LEU A 192 -17.55 0.59 8.04
N TRP A 193 -17.53 -0.32 9.03
CA TRP A 193 -17.15 -1.70 8.77
C TRP A 193 -18.14 -2.43 7.88
N GLU A 194 -19.44 -2.28 8.13
CA GLU A 194 -20.49 -2.87 7.29
C GLU A 194 -20.53 -2.26 5.89
N ALA A 195 -20.25 -0.96 5.78
CA ALA A 195 -20.28 -0.25 4.51
C ALA A 195 -19.03 -0.47 3.65
N LYS A 196 -17.91 -0.97 4.20
CA LYS A 196 -16.58 -0.98 3.54
C LYS A 196 -16.56 -1.53 2.11
N ASN A 197 -17.40 -2.48 1.78
CA ASN A 197 -17.46 -3.10 0.46
C ASN A 197 -18.41 -2.40 -0.53
N ASN A 198 -19.15 -1.38 -0.08
CA ASN A 198 -20.17 -0.69 -0.87
C ASN A 198 -20.05 0.83 -0.85
N LEU A 199 -18.98 1.37 -0.25
CA LEU A 199 -18.79 2.82 -0.19
C LEU A 199 -18.30 3.36 -1.53
N ASP A 200 -18.90 4.48 -1.95
CA ASP A 200 -18.33 5.29 -3.01
C ASP A 200 -17.10 6.05 -2.46
N ALA A 201 -16.02 5.95 -3.19
CA ALA A 201 -14.73 6.57 -2.95
C ALA A 201 -14.80 8.06 -2.69
N THR A 202 -15.59 8.73 -3.47
CA THR A 202 -15.74 10.19 -3.45
C THR A 202 -16.74 10.63 -2.40
N SER A 203 -17.50 9.70 -1.81
CA SER A 203 -18.46 10.00 -0.76
C SER A 203 -17.75 10.48 0.52
N GLN A 204 -18.44 11.29 1.31
CA GLN A 204 -17.93 11.72 2.62
C GLN A 204 -17.60 10.53 3.53
N LEU A 205 -18.36 9.45 3.43
CA LEU A 205 -18.15 8.24 4.23
C LEU A 205 -16.91 7.48 3.78
N GLY A 206 -16.65 7.40 2.46
CA GLY A 206 -15.42 6.81 1.91
C GLY A 206 -14.17 7.59 2.33
N GLN A 207 -14.23 8.92 2.28
CA GLN A 207 -13.14 9.79 2.75
C GLN A 207 -12.92 9.66 4.27
N ALA A 208 -14.00 9.55 5.05
CA ALA A 208 -13.92 9.30 6.49
C ALA A 208 -13.26 7.95 6.79
N MET A 209 -13.62 6.89 6.07
CA MET A 209 -12.99 5.57 6.21
C MET A 209 -11.49 5.64 5.96
N HIS A 210 -11.06 6.29 4.88
CA HIS A 210 -9.64 6.47 4.56
C HIS A 210 -8.91 7.20 5.69
N SER A 211 -9.43 8.34 6.13
CA SER A 211 -8.82 9.15 7.18
C SER A 211 -8.72 8.39 8.51
N ILE A 212 -9.79 7.73 8.92
CA ILE A 212 -9.84 7.01 10.20
C ILE A 212 -8.95 5.78 10.17
N SER A 213 -8.91 5.03 9.06
CA SER A 213 -8.03 3.87 8.93
C SER A 213 -6.55 4.27 9.02
N THR A 214 -6.17 5.39 8.42
CA THR A 214 -4.81 5.94 8.53
C THR A 214 -4.45 6.33 9.97
N MET A 215 -5.39 6.93 10.72
CA MET A 215 -5.19 7.24 12.14
C MET A 215 -4.95 6.00 13.00
N ILE A 216 -5.59 4.87 12.67
CA ILE A 216 -5.53 3.63 13.46
C ILE A 216 -4.30 2.79 13.11
N THR A 217 -3.91 2.74 11.83
CA THR A 217 -2.91 1.80 11.32
C THR A 217 -1.52 2.42 11.09
N GLY A 218 -1.35 3.70 11.34
CA GLY A 218 -0.04 4.37 11.24
C GLY A 218 0.92 3.96 12.35
N ASP A 219 2.20 4.26 12.18
CA ASP A 219 3.26 3.97 13.16
C ASP A 219 3.01 4.60 14.55
N ASN A 220 2.26 5.70 14.60
CA ASN A 220 1.85 6.40 15.82
C ASN A 220 0.33 6.58 15.80
N PRO A 221 -0.45 5.55 16.19
CA PRO A 221 -1.90 5.59 16.12
C PRO A 221 -2.53 6.72 16.95
N ASP A 222 -3.37 7.55 16.32
CA ASP A 222 -4.21 8.53 17.02
C ASP A 222 -5.60 7.94 17.31
N LEU A 223 -5.67 7.03 18.27
CA LEU A 223 -6.94 6.39 18.65
C LEU A 223 -7.97 7.38 19.19
N ALA A 224 -7.53 8.48 19.84
CA ALA A 224 -8.43 9.52 20.35
C ALA A 224 -9.04 10.35 19.20
N GLY A 225 -8.24 10.72 18.21
CA GLY A 225 -8.71 11.36 16.97
C GLY A 225 -9.65 10.48 16.20
N ALA A 226 -9.27 9.22 16.00
CA ALA A 226 -10.11 8.21 15.33
C ALA A 226 -11.47 8.02 16.03
N SER A 227 -11.49 7.96 17.37
CA SER A 227 -12.73 7.85 18.14
C SER A 227 -13.67 9.03 17.93
N ARG A 228 -13.13 10.27 17.93
CA ARG A 228 -13.94 11.48 17.65
C ARG A 228 -14.49 11.45 16.22
N ALA A 229 -13.69 11.03 15.26
CA ALA A 229 -14.11 10.92 13.87
C ALA A 229 -15.20 9.85 13.68
N LEU A 230 -15.05 8.69 14.32
CA LEU A 230 -16.09 7.64 14.34
C LEU A 230 -17.42 8.16 14.93
N ALA A 231 -17.37 8.90 16.04
CA ALA A 231 -18.56 9.48 16.65
C ALA A 231 -19.23 10.53 15.73
N ALA A 232 -18.43 11.30 14.97
CA ALA A 232 -18.97 12.25 13.98
C ALA A 232 -19.65 11.54 12.80
N VAL A 233 -19.12 10.41 12.35
CA VAL A 233 -19.74 9.57 11.32
C VAL A 233 -21.12 9.10 11.77
N ALA A 234 -21.27 8.58 13.00
CA ALA A 234 -22.55 8.17 13.56
C ALA A 234 -23.54 9.34 13.65
N GLY A 235 -23.06 10.52 14.08
CA GLY A 235 -23.89 11.72 14.20
C GLY A 235 -24.39 12.26 12.86
N SER A 236 -23.59 12.19 11.81
CA SER A 236 -23.96 12.67 10.47
C SER A 236 -25.06 11.82 9.83
N THR A 237 -25.05 10.52 10.06
CA THR A 237 -26.08 9.60 9.54
C THR A 237 -27.44 9.77 10.23
N VAL A 238 -27.45 10.06 11.53
CA VAL A 238 -28.69 10.32 12.27
C VAL A 238 -29.38 11.61 11.74
N ASN A 239 -28.60 12.64 11.42
CA ASN A 239 -29.13 13.89 10.87
C ASN A 239 -29.67 13.71 9.43
N ALA A 240 -29.09 12.83 8.62
CA ALA A 240 -29.55 12.55 7.27
C ALA A 240 -30.84 11.73 7.21
N LEU A 241 -31.15 10.96 8.26
CA LEU A 241 -32.38 10.17 8.36
C LEU A 241 -33.55 10.94 9.00
N GLY A 242 -33.28 12.11 9.57
CA GLY A 242 -34.26 12.97 10.27
C GLY A 242 -34.83 14.11 9.45
N THR A 243 -34.46 14.22 8.15
CA THR A 243 -35.01 15.20 7.18
C THR A 243 -35.78 14.50 6.08
#